data_2cd3a60c0af399d68c75ff59d46eb68a
#
_entry.id   2cd3a60c0af399d68c75ff59d46eb68a
#
_cell.length_a   1.000
_cell.length_b   1.000
_cell.length_c   1.000
_cell.angle_alpha   90.00
_cell.angle_beta   90.00
_cell.angle_gamma   90.00
#
_symmetry.space_group_name_H-M   'P 1'
#
loop_
_entity.id
_entity.type
_entity.pdbx_description
1 polymer ?
#
loop_
_entity_poly.entity_id
_entity_poly.type
_entity_poly.pdbx_seq_one_letter_code
_entity_poly.pdbx_strand_id
1 'polypeptide(L)'
;MKSVITCDMEGRIETFSKGAEELFGYSAEEVVGKERVSVFSPGEIVLQNVPVWLDTASREGKYEGETRFLRKDGSPFSARIRITPTFANGKANGQTGYCGVTEAVAEEVDPPIRWTTKLVKALAITRMPFLSAVLMPAFIGGAFAYHYVLDNPGTAFSWGLFLWAVLGVALLHLGSNVMNDYFDVKDGTDGANNNYFLQFSGGSRAIELGLITLGQTKKLGLLLLAASGLIGAYLAWATGWPALMIGLAGLAIGYLYTAPPVRLVARRGLGELGIALAFGPLVTLGIVYVATLQLVPMAFWIGLPAGLLTANILLINEFPDAESDALTGKNHLVVTFGKEKSTYIYLGILLAAAGLTLGLSFALPGGNLWLALVAVLILASGLAIFRHIRMHYEDRSLVLSNKRTIALSALGGLFTAIALIL
;
A
#
# COMPACT_ATOMS: atom_id res chain seq x y z
N MET A 1 -27.65 -7.01 -29.53
CA MET A 1 -27.67 -7.84 -28.29
C MET A 1 -27.36 -6.93 -27.12
N LYS A 2 -28.13 -7.01 -26.02
CA LYS A 2 -27.95 -6.15 -24.84
C LYS A 2 -27.47 -7.00 -23.67
N SER A 3 -26.33 -6.63 -23.11
CA SER A 3 -25.83 -7.15 -21.84
C SER A 3 -26.39 -6.32 -20.68
N VAL A 4 -26.82 -6.98 -19.60
CA VAL A 4 -27.21 -6.33 -18.35
C VAL A 4 -26.43 -6.95 -17.22
N ILE A 5 -25.69 -6.15 -16.47
CA ILE A 5 -24.83 -6.56 -15.35
C ILE A 5 -25.12 -5.64 -14.18
N THR A 6 -25.41 -6.21 -12.99
CA THR A 6 -25.42 -5.42 -11.74
C THR A 6 -24.21 -5.75 -10.89
N CYS A 7 -23.73 -4.76 -10.18
CA CYS A 7 -22.64 -4.92 -9.23
C CYS A 7 -22.86 -4.07 -7.97
N ASP A 8 -22.18 -4.42 -6.91
CA ASP A 8 -22.12 -3.62 -5.68
C ASP A 8 -21.32 -2.32 -5.88
N MET A 9 -21.17 -1.52 -4.82
CA MET A 9 -20.42 -0.26 -4.83
C MET A 9 -18.93 -0.44 -5.13
N GLU A 10 -18.40 -1.66 -5.02
CA GLU A 10 -17.00 -2.00 -5.29
C GLU A 10 -16.82 -2.66 -6.66
N GLY A 11 -17.89 -2.79 -7.43
CA GLY A 11 -17.90 -3.40 -8.76
C GLY A 11 -17.98 -4.92 -8.75
N ARG A 12 -18.19 -5.61 -7.60
CA ARG A 12 -18.39 -7.07 -7.57
C ARG A 12 -19.71 -7.42 -8.26
N ILE A 13 -19.66 -8.36 -9.19
CA ILE A 13 -20.80 -8.73 -10.01
C ILE A 13 -21.85 -9.45 -9.16
N GLU A 14 -23.08 -8.93 -9.13
CA GLU A 14 -24.21 -9.52 -8.43
C GLU A 14 -25.14 -10.29 -9.38
N THR A 15 -25.35 -9.76 -10.60
CA THR A 15 -26.13 -10.43 -11.63
C THR A 15 -25.46 -10.31 -13.00
N PHE A 16 -25.64 -11.35 -13.82
CA PHE A 16 -25.04 -11.43 -15.14
C PHE A 16 -26.07 -12.05 -16.13
N SER A 17 -26.57 -11.27 -17.06
CA SER A 17 -27.62 -11.69 -17.98
C SER A 17 -27.08 -12.64 -19.07
N LYS A 18 -27.97 -13.43 -19.72
CA LYS A 18 -27.59 -14.24 -20.88
C LYS A 18 -26.95 -13.40 -22.01
N GLY A 19 -27.46 -12.19 -22.26
CA GLY A 19 -26.83 -11.29 -23.23
C GLY A 19 -25.42 -10.84 -22.79
N ALA A 20 -25.12 -10.83 -21.50
CA ALA A 20 -23.76 -10.60 -21.01
C ALA A 20 -22.87 -11.82 -21.24
N GLU A 21 -23.37 -13.05 -21.00
CA GLU A 21 -22.64 -14.27 -21.29
C GLU A 21 -22.22 -14.36 -22.77
N GLU A 22 -23.16 -14.08 -23.67
CA GLU A 22 -22.91 -14.10 -25.11
C GLU A 22 -21.96 -12.97 -25.57
N LEU A 23 -22.06 -11.78 -24.97
CA LEU A 23 -21.26 -10.62 -25.36
C LEU A 23 -19.82 -10.71 -24.86
N PHE A 24 -19.64 -11.11 -23.60
CA PHE A 24 -18.33 -11.12 -22.93
C PHE A 24 -17.63 -12.50 -22.92
N GLY A 25 -18.38 -13.61 -23.18
CA GLY A 25 -17.84 -14.96 -23.25
C GLY A 25 -17.60 -15.63 -21.91
N TYR A 26 -18.08 -15.07 -20.80
CA TYR A 26 -18.08 -15.69 -19.48
C TYR A 26 -19.43 -16.30 -19.17
N SER A 27 -19.48 -17.37 -18.37
CA SER A 27 -20.74 -17.81 -17.79
C SER A 27 -21.05 -17.02 -16.50
N ALA A 28 -22.33 -16.93 -16.14
CA ALA A 28 -22.75 -16.29 -14.89
C ALA A 28 -22.10 -16.95 -13.67
N GLU A 29 -21.96 -18.28 -13.68
CA GLU A 29 -21.32 -19.05 -12.60
C GLU A 29 -19.84 -18.72 -12.40
N GLU A 30 -19.15 -18.28 -13.45
CA GLU A 30 -17.74 -17.91 -13.38
C GLU A 30 -17.52 -16.52 -12.73
N VAL A 31 -18.48 -15.60 -12.88
CA VAL A 31 -18.26 -14.19 -12.54
C VAL A 31 -19.12 -13.68 -11.38
N VAL A 32 -20.33 -14.21 -11.16
CA VAL A 32 -21.24 -13.74 -10.10
C VAL A 32 -20.65 -14.06 -8.73
N GLY A 33 -20.50 -13.01 -7.90
CA GLY A 33 -19.91 -13.07 -6.56
C GLY A 33 -18.40 -13.31 -6.52
N LYS A 34 -17.76 -13.55 -7.67
CA LYS A 34 -16.34 -13.92 -7.79
C LYS A 34 -15.50 -12.81 -8.42
N GLU A 35 -16.00 -12.21 -9.50
CA GLU A 35 -15.27 -11.24 -10.30
C GLU A 35 -15.83 -9.83 -10.13
N ARG A 36 -15.02 -8.86 -10.55
CA ARG A 36 -15.43 -7.44 -10.61
C ARG A 36 -15.63 -7.02 -12.07
N VAL A 37 -16.49 -6.05 -12.30
CA VAL A 37 -16.76 -5.50 -13.65
C VAL A 37 -15.52 -4.96 -14.35
N SER A 38 -14.43 -4.69 -13.61
CA SER A 38 -13.15 -4.28 -14.17
C SER A 38 -12.51 -5.35 -15.08
N VAL A 39 -12.86 -6.63 -14.92
CA VAL A 39 -12.35 -7.73 -15.77
C VAL A 39 -12.71 -7.55 -17.24
N PHE A 40 -13.79 -6.83 -17.54
CA PHE A 40 -14.27 -6.58 -18.89
C PHE A 40 -13.59 -5.39 -19.59
N SER A 41 -12.74 -4.63 -18.92
CA SER A 41 -12.14 -3.42 -19.47
C SER A 41 -10.62 -3.48 -19.48
N PRO A 42 -9.96 -2.92 -20.52
CA PRO A 42 -8.54 -2.65 -20.47
C PRO A 42 -8.17 -1.85 -19.23
N GLY A 43 -7.04 -2.19 -18.58
CA GLY A 43 -6.65 -1.57 -17.30
C GLY A 43 -6.52 -0.05 -17.36
N GLU A 44 -6.06 0.50 -18.48
CA GLU A 44 -6.00 1.94 -18.69
C GLU A 44 -7.38 2.60 -18.66
N ILE A 45 -8.41 1.95 -19.23
CA ILE A 45 -9.81 2.41 -19.18
C ILE A 45 -10.33 2.32 -17.74
N VAL A 46 -9.99 1.25 -17.01
CA VAL A 46 -10.34 1.13 -15.58
C VAL A 46 -9.77 2.30 -14.79
N LEU A 47 -8.50 2.67 -15.00
CA LEU A 47 -7.87 3.76 -14.26
C LEU A 47 -8.38 5.15 -14.65
N GLN A 48 -8.70 5.36 -15.93
CA GLN A 48 -9.01 6.68 -16.46
C GLN A 48 -10.50 6.99 -16.46
N ASN A 49 -11.32 6.04 -16.91
CA ASN A 49 -12.70 6.29 -17.30
C ASN A 49 -13.69 5.78 -16.25
N VAL A 50 -13.50 4.58 -15.71
CA VAL A 50 -14.48 3.97 -14.81
C VAL A 50 -14.82 4.85 -13.60
N PRO A 51 -13.84 5.47 -12.88
CA PRO A 51 -14.16 6.35 -11.76
C PRO A 51 -15.04 7.53 -12.15
N VAL A 52 -14.80 8.11 -13.34
CA VAL A 52 -15.59 9.23 -13.87
C VAL A 52 -17.00 8.78 -14.23
N TRP A 53 -17.15 7.59 -14.83
CA TRP A 53 -18.46 7.04 -15.18
C TRP A 53 -19.33 6.80 -13.94
N LEU A 54 -18.74 6.20 -12.91
CA LEU A 54 -19.43 5.88 -11.66
C LEU A 54 -19.82 7.15 -10.88
N ASP A 55 -18.91 8.12 -10.78
CA ASP A 55 -19.20 9.41 -10.14
C ASP A 55 -20.33 10.17 -10.87
N THR A 56 -20.25 10.24 -12.21
CA THR A 56 -21.30 10.87 -13.03
C THR A 56 -22.63 10.15 -12.84
N ALA A 57 -22.65 8.81 -12.92
CA ALA A 57 -23.86 8.03 -12.72
C ALA A 57 -24.49 8.27 -11.35
N SER A 58 -23.68 8.35 -10.29
CA SER A 58 -24.14 8.59 -8.92
C SER A 58 -24.72 9.99 -8.75
N ARG A 59 -24.09 11.03 -9.33
CA ARG A 59 -24.54 12.44 -9.22
C ARG A 59 -25.71 12.77 -10.13
N GLU A 60 -25.68 12.30 -11.39
CA GLU A 60 -26.63 12.69 -12.44
C GLU A 60 -27.73 11.63 -12.66
N GLY A 61 -27.64 10.49 -11.94
CA GLY A 61 -28.58 9.38 -12.04
C GLY A 61 -28.31 8.45 -13.22
N LYS A 62 -27.43 8.81 -14.15
CA LYS A 62 -26.97 7.96 -15.25
C LYS A 62 -25.66 8.47 -15.83
N TYR A 63 -24.92 7.56 -16.45
CA TYR A 63 -23.84 7.85 -17.39
C TYR A 63 -24.10 7.09 -18.69
N GLU A 64 -23.81 7.71 -19.83
CA GLU A 64 -23.85 7.08 -21.16
C GLU A 64 -22.58 7.45 -21.93
N GLY A 65 -21.96 6.47 -22.59
CA GLY A 65 -20.76 6.69 -23.38
C GLY A 65 -20.37 5.49 -24.22
N GLU A 66 -19.36 5.65 -25.06
CA GLU A 66 -18.78 4.59 -25.86
C GLU A 66 -17.38 4.30 -25.42
N THR A 67 -17.01 3.01 -25.44
CA THR A 67 -15.71 2.54 -24.95
C THR A 67 -15.35 1.19 -25.58
N ARG A 68 -14.13 0.72 -25.26
CA ARG A 68 -13.65 -0.59 -25.64
C ARG A 68 -13.67 -1.52 -24.45
N PHE A 69 -14.24 -2.71 -24.65
CA PHE A 69 -14.24 -3.80 -23.69
C PHE A 69 -13.38 -4.98 -24.18
N LEU A 70 -13.14 -5.93 -23.28
CA LEU A 70 -12.44 -7.19 -23.54
C LEU A 70 -13.38 -8.37 -23.30
N ARG A 71 -13.33 -9.39 -24.17
CA ARG A 71 -13.95 -10.68 -23.94
C ARG A 71 -13.02 -11.59 -23.12
N LYS A 72 -13.55 -12.73 -22.68
CA LYS A 72 -12.80 -13.75 -21.95
C LYS A 72 -11.55 -14.25 -22.70
N ASP A 73 -11.60 -14.30 -24.02
CA ASP A 73 -10.48 -14.69 -24.89
C ASP A 73 -9.45 -13.57 -25.09
N GLY A 74 -9.68 -12.39 -24.47
CA GLY A 74 -8.84 -11.21 -24.62
C GLY A 74 -9.12 -10.38 -25.87
N SER A 75 -10.06 -10.78 -26.74
CA SER A 75 -10.41 -10.00 -27.93
C SER A 75 -11.13 -8.72 -27.56
N PRO A 76 -10.70 -7.55 -28.09
CA PRO A 76 -11.36 -6.28 -27.83
C PRO A 76 -12.63 -6.15 -28.70
N PHE A 77 -13.60 -5.39 -28.20
CA PHE A 77 -14.76 -4.94 -28.97
C PHE A 77 -15.22 -3.57 -28.49
N SER A 78 -15.79 -2.79 -29.42
CA SER A 78 -16.36 -1.48 -29.13
C SER A 78 -17.82 -1.60 -28.71
N ALA A 79 -18.22 -0.82 -27.71
CA ALA A 79 -19.57 -0.87 -27.18
C ALA A 79 -20.01 0.47 -26.61
N ARG A 80 -21.32 0.70 -26.66
CA ARG A 80 -22.01 1.75 -25.91
C ARG A 80 -22.42 1.19 -24.57
N ILE A 81 -22.08 1.91 -23.49
CA ILE A 81 -22.44 1.58 -22.12
C ILE A 81 -23.35 2.65 -21.53
N ARG A 82 -24.36 2.20 -20.78
CA ARG A 82 -25.18 3.01 -19.91
C ARG A 82 -25.08 2.48 -18.49
N ILE A 83 -24.68 3.33 -17.54
CA ILE A 83 -24.54 2.98 -16.12
C ILE A 83 -25.59 3.78 -15.34
N THR A 84 -26.31 3.11 -14.44
CA THR A 84 -27.28 3.71 -13.52
C THR A 84 -27.02 3.23 -12.10
N PRO A 85 -27.20 4.08 -11.06
CA PRO A 85 -27.09 3.63 -9.68
C PRO A 85 -28.25 2.71 -9.31
N THR A 86 -27.97 1.72 -8.44
CA THR A 86 -28.98 0.80 -7.89
C THR A 86 -29.25 1.09 -6.42
N PHE A 87 -30.47 0.81 -5.96
CA PHE A 87 -30.97 1.10 -4.62
C PHE A 87 -31.83 -0.08 -4.15
N ALA A 88 -31.31 -0.96 -3.30
CA ALA A 88 -31.98 -2.17 -2.89
C ALA A 88 -33.33 -1.92 -2.18
N ASN A 89 -33.44 -0.85 -1.38
CA ASN A 89 -34.64 -0.50 -0.60
C ASN A 89 -35.15 0.91 -0.92
N GLY A 90 -34.97 1.35 -2.18
CA GLY A 90 -35.33 2.68 -2.63
C GLY A 90 -34.28 3.77 -2.34
N LYS A 91 -34.39 4.91 -3.04
CA LYS A 91 -33.38 5.99 -3.00
C LYS A 91 -33.13 6.58 -1.60
N ALA A 92 -34.11 6.49 -0.70
CA ALA A 92 -34.00 7.02 0.67
C ALA A 92 -32.97 6.25 1.52
N ASN A 93 -32.67 4.99 1.19
CA ASN A 93 -31.76 4.12 1.97
C ASN A 93 -30.33 4.08 1.43
N GLY A 94 -30.00 5.00 0.50
CA GLY A 94 -28.67 5.09 -0.08
C GLY A 94 -28.47 4.15 -1.28
N GLN A 95 -27.43 4.46 -2.03
CA GLN A 95 -27.01 3.68 -3.20
C GLN A 95 -26.33 2.38 -2.75
N THR A 96 -26.70 1.26 -3.39
CA THR A 96 -26.14 -0.08 -3.07
C THR A 96 -25.22 -0.61 -4.14
N GLY A 97 -25.25 -0.03 -5.36
CA GLY A 97 -24.41 -0.49 -6.46
C GLY A 97 -24.72 0.21 -7.77
N TYR A 98 -24.44 -0.49 -8.86
CA TYR A 98 -24.65 0.00 -10.22
C TYR A 98 -25.25 -1.08 -11.12
N CYS A 99 -26.02 -0.62 -12.10
CA CYS A 99 -26.47 -1.45 -13.21
C CYS A 99 -25.85 -0.91 -14.51
N GLY A 100 -25.10 -1.75 -15.21
CA GLY A 100 -24.50 -1.49 -16.52
C GLY A 100 -25.28 -2.19 -17.62
N VAL A 101 -25.70 -1.43 -18.63
CA VAL A 101 -26.27 -1.98 -19.88
C VAL A 101 -25.28 -1.72 -20.99
N THR A 102 -24.83 -2.78 -21.69
CA THR A 102 -23.80 -2.71 -22.74
C THR A 102 -24.35 -3.24 -24.07
N GLU A 103 -24.12 -2.51 -25.14
CA GLU A 103 -24.45 -2.91 -26.53
C GLU A 103 -23.20 -2.79 -27.40
N ALA A 104 -22.85 -3.85 -28.14
CA ALA A 104 -21.76 -3.78 -29.11
C ALA A 104 -22.11 -2.79 -30.23
N VAL A 105 -21.11 -1.99 -30.65
CA VAL A 105 -21.20 -1.08 -31.80
C VAL A 105 -20.22 -1.53 -32.88
N ALA A 106 -20.57 -1.28 -34.13
CA ALA A 106 -19.74 -1.67 -35.27
C ALA A 106 -18.57 -0.71 -35.51
N GLU A 107 -18.70 0.54 -35.06
CA GLU A 107 -17.67 1.55 -35.18
C GLU A 107 -16.55 1.28 -34.15
N GLU A 108 -15.31 1.34 -34.58
CA GLU A 108 -14.17 1.13 -33.69
C GLU A 108 -13.98 2.36 -32.80
N VAL A 109 -14.06 2.14 -31.48
CA VAL A 109 -13.86 3.17 -30.46
C VAL A 109 -12.54 2.92 -29.76
N ASP A 110 -11.59 3.83 -29.89
CA ASP A 110 -10.30 3.78 -29.17
C ASP A 110 -10.12 5.05 -28.31
N PRO A 111 -10.53 4.99 -27.04
CA PRO A 111 -10.39 6.15 -26.14
C PRO A 111 -8.92 6.54 -25.97
N PRO A 112 -8.53 7.81 -26.21
CA PRO A 112 -7.15 8.23 -26.10
C PRO A 112 -6.64 8.11 -24.66
N ILE A 113 -5.48 7.47 -24.47
CA ILE A 113 -4.84 7.35 -23.16
C ILE A 113 -4.13 8.66 -22.80
N ARG A 114 -4.60 9.33 -21.75
CA ARG A 114 -4.04 10.59 -21.26
C ARG A 114 -2.67 10.37 -20.60
N TRP A 115 -1.79 11.39 -20.63
CA TRP A 115 -0.51 11.33 -19.91
C TRP A 115 -0.71 11.12 -18.39
N THR A 116 -1.78 11.68 -17.81
CA THR A 116 -2.16 11.48 -16.41
C THR A 116 -2.44 10.01 -16.12
N THR A 117 -3.04 9.26 -17.06
CA THR A 117 -3.27 7.83 -16.90
C THR A 117 -1.95 7.05 -16.84
N LYS A 118 -0.95 7.44 -17.65
CA LYS A 118 0.39 6.85 -17.61
C LYS A 118 1.05 7.09 -16.24
N LEU A 119 0.88 8.29 -15.68
CA LEU A 119 1.36 8.61 -14.33
C LEU A 119 0.64 7.78 -13.27
N VAL A 120 -0.70 7.75 -13.27
CA VAL A 120 -1.49 6.95 -12.32
C VAL A 120 -1.15 5.47 -12.44
N LYS A 121 -0.95 4.96 -13.65
CA LYS A 121 -0.46 3.59 -13.89
C LYS A 121 0.90 3.33 -13.22
N ALA A 122 1.86 4.22 -13.38
CA ALA A 122 3.17 4.09 -12.75
C ALA A 122 3.06 4.12 -11.22
N LEU A 123 2.25 5.04 -10.67
CA LEU A 123 1.97 5.14 -9.23
C LEU A 123 1.30 3.88 -8.68
N ALA A 124 0.35 3.30 -9.42
CA ALA A 124 -0.34 2.07 -9.04
C ALA A 124 0.62 0.87 -9.04
N ILE A 125 1.37 0.65 -10.14
CA ILE A 125 2.30 -0.48 -10.29
C ILE A 125 3.37 -0.47 -9.20
N THR A 126 3.88 0.69 -8.79
CA THR A 126 4.93 0.82 -7.78
C THR A 126 4.40 0.95 -6.36
N ARG A 127 3.06 1.04 -6.17
CA ARG A 127 2.42 1.32 -4.89
C ARG A 127 2.97 2.59 -4.22
N MET A 128 3.28 3.62 -5.04
CA MET A 128 3.92 4.86 -4.60
C MET A 128 3.19 5.60 -3.46
N PRO A 129 1.85 5.54 -3.30
CA PRO A 129 1.17 6.13 -2.14
C PRO A 129 1.69 5.63 -0.79
N PHE A 130 2.26 4.41 -0.74
CA PHE A 130 2.89 3.87 0.48
C PHE A 130 4.33 4.34 0.71
N LEU A 131 4.89 5.16 -0.19
CA LEU A 131 6.26 5.67 -0.06
C LEU A 131 6.45 6.50 1.23
N SER A 132 5.39 7.09 1.76
CA SER A 132 5.41 7.78 3.06
C SER A 132 5.92 6.87 4.19
N ALA A 133 5.67 5.57 4.12
CA ALA A 133 6.13 4.61 5.13
C ALA A 133 7.65 4.59 5.29
N VAL A 134 8.42 4.85 4.22
CA VAL A 134 9.89 4.90 4.27
C VAL A 134 10.43 6.34 4.30
N LEU A 135 9.74 7.29 3.69
CA LEU A 135 10.19 8.69 3.68
C LEU A 135 10.08 9.34 5.06
N MET A 136 9.04 9.01 5.84
CA MET A 136 8.90 9.59 7.19
C MET A 136 10.04 9.17 8.11
N PRO A 137 10.41 7.88 8.26
CA PRO A 137 11.63 7.50 8.99
C PRO A 137 12.91 8.14 8.45
N ALA A 138 13.03 8.29 7.12
CA ALA A 138 14.19 8.96 6.54
C ALA A 138 14.27 10.44 6.94
N PHE A 139 13.15 11.15 6.97
CA PHE A 139 13.08 12.54 7.42
C PHE A 139 13.28 12.66 8.94
N ILE A 140 12.77 11.73 9.74
CA ILE A 140 13.06 11.62 11.18
C ILE A 140 14.57 11.48 11.40
N GLY A 141 15.22 10.55 10.68
CA GLY A 141 16.67 10.37 10.74
C GLY A 141 17.44 11.62 10.30
N GLY A 142 16.99 12.28 9.23
CA GLY A 142 17.57 13.53 8.74
C GLY A 142 17.44 14.67 9.74
N ALA A 143 16.26 14.85 10.33
CA ALA A 143 15.99 15.88 11.36
C ALA A 143 16.87 15.67 12.62
N PHE A 144 16.92 14.41 13.08
CA PHE A 144 17.79 14.06 14.21
C PHE A 144 19.27 14.25 13.88
N ALA A 145 19.73 13.84 12.70
CA ALA A 145 21.10 14.03 12.25
C ALA A 145 21.48 15.50 12.17
N TYR A 146 20.57 16.34 11.67
CA TYR A 146 20.77 17.79 11.59
C TYR A 146 20.90 18.42 12.98
N HIS A 147 19.99 18.08 13.90
CA HIS A 147 20.05 18.56 15.29
C HIS A 147 21.31 18.07 16.00
N TYR A 148 21.66 16.78 15.82
CA TYR A 148 22.89 16.21 16.39
C TYR A 148 24.15 16.96 15.98
N VAL A 149 24.24 17.40 14.71
CA VAL A 149 25.40 18.19 14.24
C VAL A 149 25.45 19.58 14.90
N LEU A 150 24.31 20.21 15.19
CA LEU A 150 24.28 21.50 15.91
C LEU A 150 24.81 21.36 17.34
N ASP A 151 24.53 20.25 18.00
CA ASP A 151 24.97 19.97 19.38
C ASP A 151 26.40 19.44 19.48
N ASN A 152 26.99 18.97 18.36
CA ASN A 152 28.31 18.36 18.33
C ASN A 152 29.25 19.11 17.38
N PRO A 153 29.90 20.21 17.82
CA PRO A 153 30.86 20.96 17.02
C PRO A 153 32.00 20.03 16.54
N GLY A 154 32.29 20.08 15.25
CA GLY A 154 33.28 19.22 14.61
C GLY A 154 32.66 18.07 13.78
N THR A 155 31.36 17.85 13.86
CA THR A 155 30.60 17.03 12.91
C THR A 155 29.98 17.90 11.82
N ALA A 156 29.71 17.33 10.66
CA ALA A 156 29.07 18.03 9.56
C ALA A 156 27.91 17.19 8.98
N PHE A 157 26.85 17.88 8.55
CA PHE A 157 25.74 17.25 7.85
C PHE A 157 25.99 17.27 6.34
N SER A 158 26.07 16.10 5.71
CA SER A 158 26.22 15.96 4.28
C SER A 158 24.88 15.85 3.56
N TRP A 159 24.38 16.95 3.02
CA TRP A 159 23.13 16.99 2.25
C TRP A 159 23.15 16.07 1.01
N GLY A 160 24.28 15.99 0.31
CA GLY A 160 24.43 15.13 -0.85
C GLY A 160 24.26 13.65 -0.50
N LEU A 161 24.97 13.18 0.53
CA LEU A 161 24.86 11.79 1.00
C LEU A 161 23.48 11.49 1.57
N PHE A 162 22.87 12.44 2.31
CA PHE A 162 21.50 12.34 2.80
C PHE A 162 20.50 12.11 1.64
N LEU A 163 20.54 12.95 0.60
CA LEU A 163 19.65 12.83 -0.53
C LEU A 163 19.82 11.50 -1.30
N TRP A 164 21.07 11.05 -1.48
CA TRP A 164 21.36 9.74 -2.07
C TRP A 164 20.79 8.61 -1.20
N ALA A 165 20.91 8.70 0.11
CA ALA A 165 20.36 7.69 1.02
C ALA A 165 18.83 7.67 0.98
N VAL A 166 18.16 8.83 0.98
CA VAL A 166 16.70 8.93 0.80
C VAL A 166 16.26 8.31 -0.52
N LEU A 167 16.96 8.59 -1.64
CA LEU A 167 16.67 7.98 -2.92
C LEU A 167 16.88 6.46 -2.88
N GLY A 168 17.97 5.99 -2.27
CA GLY A 168 18.28 4.57 -2.14
C GLY A 168 17.19 3.80 -1.40
N VAL A 169 16.73 4.29 -0.23
CA VAL A 169 15.67 3.62 0.53
C VAL A 169 14.30 3.71 -0.16
N ALA A 170 14.03 4.81 -0.89
CA ALA A 170 12.82 4.94 -1.70
C ALA A 170 12.78 3.89 -2.82
N LEU A 171 13.87 3.72 -3.57
CA LEU A 171 13.97 2.72 -4.63
C LEU A 171 13.89 1.28 -4.07
N LEU A 172 14.50 1.03 -2.90
CA LEU A 172 14.39 -0.24 -2.21
C LEU A 172 12.93 -0.57 -1.88
N HIS A 173 12.20 0.38 -1.31
CA HIS A 173 10.80 0.23 -0.97
C HIS A 173 9.92 -0.05 -2.21
N LEU A 174 10.08 0.76 -3.27
CA LEU A 174 9.33 0.55 -4.51
C LEU A 174 9.67 -0.81 -5.15
N GLY A 175 10.94 -1.19 -5.18
CA GLY A 175 11.38 -2.48 -5.70
C GLY A 175 10.82 -3.66 -4.91
N SER A 176 10.81 -3.57 -3.58
CA SER A 176 10.23 -4.59 -2.70
C SER A 176 8.72 -4.74 -2.92
N ASN A 177 7.97 -3.64 -3.07
CA ASN A 177 6.55 -3.67 -3.38
C ASN A 177 6.26 -4.35 -4.73
N VAL A 178 7.02 -3.99 -5.78
CA VAL A 178 6.86 -4.59 -7.11
C VAL A 178 7.22 -6.09 -7.10
N MET A 179 8.24 -6.48 -6.33
CA MET A 179 8.59 -7.91 -6.16
C MET A 179 7.54 -8.66 -5.34
N ASN A 180 6.92 -8.00 -4.35
CA ASN A 180 5.79 -8.58 -3.61
C ASN A 180 4.66 -8.94 -4.56
N ASP A 181 4.21 -8.01 -5.40
CA ASP A 181 3.15 -8.25 -6.39
C ASP A 181 3.52 -9.38 -7.37
N TYR A 182 4.81 -9.48 -7.79
CA TYR A 182 5.29 -10.58 -8.62
C TYR A 182 5.13 -11.95 -7.93
N PHE A 183 5.53 -12.05 -6.65
CA PHE A 183 5.44 -13.31 -5.92
C PHE A 183 3.99 -13.66 -5.57
N ASP A 184 3.15 -12.69 -5.22
CA ASP A 184 1.75 -12.92 -4.86
C ASP A 184 0.93 -13.46 -6.05
N VAL A 185 1.18 -12.96 -7.26
CA VAL A 185 0.58 -13.54 -8.48
C VAL A 185 1.17 -14.91 -8.79
N LYS A 186 2.49 -15.10 -8.67
CA LYS A 186 3.15 -16.38 -8.95
C LYS A 186 2.71 -17.49 -8.01
N ASP A 187 2.47 -17.17 -6.74
CA ASP A 187 2.06 -18.11 -5.69
C ASP A 187 0.53 -18.29 -5.65
N GLY A 188 -0.23 -17.57 -6.50
CA GLY A 188 -1.69 -17.66 -6.61
C GLY A 188 -2.46 -16.93 -5.51
N THR A 189 -1.77 -16.18 -4.63
CA THR A 189 -2.40 -15.44 -3.53
C THR A 189 -3.37 -14.39 -4.03
N ASP A 190 -2.98 -13.63 -5.06
CA ASP A 190 -3.81 -12.60 -5.66
C ASP A 190 -5.07 -13.18 -6.30
N GLY A 191 -4.95 -14.27 -7.05
CA GLY A 191 -6.09 -14.94 -7.68
C GLY A 191 -7.08 -15.56 -6.69
N ALA A 192 -6.63 -15.92 -5.48
CA ALA A 192 -7.50 -16.45 -4.42
C ALA A 192 -8.21 -15.34 -3.61
N ASN A 193 -7.77 -14.08 -3.72
CA ASN A 193 -8.26 -12.98 -2.89
C ASN A 193 -9.37 -12.19 -3.58
N ASN A 194 -10.62 -12.43 -3.19
CA ASN A 194 -11.81 -11.70 -3.65
C ASN A 194 -12.26 -10.59 -2.67
N ASN A 195 -11.67 -10.53 -1.46
CA ASN A 195 -12.10 -9.62 -0.38
C ASN A 195 -11.21 -8.38 -0.19
N TYR A 196 -10.18 -8.20 -1.02
CA TYR A 196 -9.24 -7.09 -0.91
C TYR A 196 -9.90 -5.70 -0.97
N PHE A 197 -9.25 -4.73 -0.36
CA PHE A 197 -9.60 -3.31 -0.48
C PHE A 197 -8.72 -2.67 -1.55
N LEU A 198 -9.29 -2.31 -2.68
CA LEU A 198 -8.54 -1.71 -3.78
C LEU A 198 -7.65 -0.56 -3.26
N GLN A 199 -6.37 -0.57 -3.62
CA GLN A 199 -5.29 0.34 -3.21
C GLN A 199 -4.79 0.18 -1.76
N PHE A 200 -5.45 -0.58 -0.87
CA PHE A 200 -5.04 -0.72 0.52
C PHE A 200 -4.58 -2.14 0.87
N SER A 201 -5.23 -3.17 0.35
CA SER A 201 -4.85 -4.57 0.55
C SER A 201 -4.86 -5.34 -0.76
N GLY A 202 -4.35 -6.58 -0.77
CA GLY A 202 -4.36 -7.45 -1.94
C GLY A 202 -3.43 -7.02 -3.08
N GLY A 203 -2.34 -6.32 -2.80
CA GLY A 203 -1.38 -5.90 -3.82
C GLY A 203 -1.84 -4.72 -4.67
N SER A 204 -1.11 -4.43 -5.76
CA SER A 204 -1.46 -3.38 -6.72
C SER A 204 -2.55 -3.78 -7.70
N ARG A 205 -2.78 -5.07 -7.87
CA ARG A 205 -3.65 -5.66 -8.90
C ARG A 205 -3.29 -5.26 -10.33
N ALA A 206 -2.11 -4.68 -10.53
CA ALA A 206 -1.69 -4.16 -11.83
C ALA A 206 -1.55 -5.25 -12.89
N ILE A 207 -1.16 -6.48 -12.49
CA ILE A 207 -1.03 -7.62 -13.40
C ILE A 207 -2.42 -8.12 -13.81
N GLU A 208 -3.35 -8.28 -12.88
CA GLU A 208 -4.72 -8.70 -13.15
C GLU A 208 -5.47 -7.71 -14.03
N LEU A 209 -5.24 -6.42 -13.81
CA LEU A 209 -5.80 -5.34 -14.64
C LEU A 209 -5.11 -5.23 -16.02
N GLY A 210 -4.11 -6.09 -16.33
CA GLY A 210 -3.39 -6.02 -17.61
C GLY A 210 -2.53 -4.76 -17.80
N LEU A 211 -2.26 -4.01 -16.73
CA LEU A 211 -1.43 -2.80 -16.79
C LEU A 211 0.04 -3.12 -17.03
N ILE A 212 0.47 -4.28 -16.53
CA ILE A 212 1.85 -4.77 -16.66
C ILE A 212 1.84 -6.29 -16.69
N THR A 213 2.73 -6.94 -17.45
CA THR A 213 2.85 -8.40 -17.45
C THR A 213 3.69 -8.89 -16.28
N LEU A 214 3.51 -10.18 -15.89
CA LEU A 214 4.30 -10.79 -14.81
C LEU A 214 5.81 -10.68 -15.08
N GLY A 215 6.25 -10.89 -16.33
CA GLY A 215 7.65 -10.75 -16.71
C GLY A 215 8.19 -9.32 -16.62
N GLN A 216 7.36 -8.33 -16.99
CA GLN A 216 7.72 -6.90 -16.85
C GLN A 216 7.76 -6.48 -15.38
N THR A 217 6.84 -6.99 -14.54
CA THR A 217 6.82 -6.75 -13.09
C THR A 217 8.12 -7.24 -12.46
N LYS A 218 8.56 -8.48 -12.78
CA LYS A 218 9.85 -9.02 -12.31
C LYS A 218 11.02 -8.14 -12.74
N LYS A 219 11.08 -7.74 -14.03
CA LYS A 219 12.17 -6.89 -14.55
C LYS A 219 12.20 -5.54 -13.85
N LEU A 220 11.04 -4.89 -13.67
CA LEU A 220 10.95 -3.60 -12.98
C LEU A 220 11.38 -3.70 -11.51
N GLY A 221 10.90 -4.71 -10.78
CA GLY A 221 11.28 -4.93 -9.40
C GLY A 221 12.79 -5.15 -9.23
N LEU A 222 13.38 -6.02 -10.07
CA LEU A 222 14.83 -6.25 -10.05
C LEU A 222 15.62 -5.00 -10.43
N LEU A 223 15.15 -4.20 -11.39
CA LEU A 223 15.81 -2.94 -11.79
C LEU A 223 15.84 -1.94 -10.63
N LEU A 224 14.71 -1.77 -9.93
CA LEU A 224 14.59 -0.87 -8.78
C LEU A 224 15.50 -1.33 -7.63
N LEU A 225 15.53 -2.64 -7.33
CA LEU A 225 16.41 -3.21 -6.31
C LEU A 225 17.89 -3.07 -6.69
N ALA A 226 18.25 -3.28 -7.96
CA ALA A 226 19.61 -3.09 -8.45
C ALA A 226 20.05 -1.62 -8.36
N ALA A 227 19.17 -0.68 -8.75
CA ALA A 227 19.45 0.75 -8.63
C ALA A 227 19.66 1.16 -7.17
N SER A 228 18.79 0.67 -6.24
CA SER A 228 19.00 0.86 -4.79
C SER A 228 20.34 0.26 -4.33
N GLY A 229 20.67 -0.95 -4.79
CA GLY A 229 21.94 -1.61 -4.46
C GLY A 229 23.17 -0.84 -4.94
N LEU A 230 23.12 -0.25 -6.15
CA LEU A 230 24.19 0.62 -6.65
C LEU A 230 24.37 1.88 -5.82
N ILE A 231 23.26 2.51 -5.41
CA ILE A 231 23.31 3.65 -4.49
C ILE A 231 23.88 3.20 -3.14
N GLY A 232 23.45 2.06 -2.60
CA GLY A 232 23.98 1.51 -1.37
C GLY A 232 25.49 1.21 -1.43
N ALA A 233 25.96 0.67 -2.55
CA ALA A 233 27.41 0.46 -2.81
C ALA A 233 28.18 1.77 -2.88
N TYR A 234 27.64 2.78 -3.56
CA TYR A 234 28.24 4.11 -3.58
C TYR A 234 28.33 4.72 -2.17
N LEU A 235 27.24 4.65 -1.40
CA LEU A 235 27.22 5.17 -0.03
C LEU A 235 28.19 4.41 0.88
N ALA A 236 28.29 3.09 0.74
CA ALA A 236 29.26 2.27 1.48
C ALA A 236 30.70 2.63 1.11
N TRP A 237 30.98 2.87 -0.18
CA TRP A 237 32.29 3.34 -0.62
C TRP A 237 32.63 4.73 -0.06
N ALA A 238 31.66 5.65 -0.02
CA ALA A 238 31.85 7.03 0.43
C ALA A 238 31.91 7.16 1.96
N THR A 239 31.24 6.28 2.73
CA THR A 239 31.05 6.43 4.18
C THR A 239 31.57 5.27 5.02
N GLY A 240 31.89 4.15 4.36
CA GLY A 240 32.48 2.98 5.03
C GLY A 240 31.52 1.82 5.29
N TRP A 241 32.04 0.78 5.94
CA TRP A 241 31.38 -0.51 6.13
C TRP A 241 30.05 -0.48 6.93
N PRO A 242 29.78 0.46 7.87
CA PRO A 242 28.49 0.48 8.55
C PRO A 242 27.31 0.72 7.60
N ALA A 243 27.48 1.62 6.59
CA ALA A 243 26.46 1.82 5.56
C ALA A 243 26.19 0.54 4.75
N LEU A 244 27.27 -0.23 4.44
CA LEU A 244 27.12 -1.51 3.74
C LEU A 244 26.29 -2.50 4.57
N MET A 245 26.58 -2.66 5.86
CA MET A 245 25.87 -3.61 6.73
C MET A 245 24.40 -3.23 6.90
N ILE A 246 24.11 -1.95 7.14
CA ILE A 246 22.74 -1.46 7.27
C ILE A 246 21.99 -1.63 5.94
N GLY A 247 22.62 -1.27 4.81
CA GLY A 247 22.04 -1.42 3.48
C GLY A 247 21.75 -2.87 3.11
N LEU A 248 22.69 -3.79 3.40
CA LEU A 248 22.50 -5.24 3.19
C LEU A 248 21.38 -5.81 4.07
N ALA A 249 21.28 -5.39 5.34
CA ALA A 249 20.19 -5.80 6.22
C ALA A 249 18.83 -5.33 5.67
N GLY A 250 18.71 -4.08 5.23
CA GLY A 250 17.51 -3.54 4.61
C GLY A 250 17.14 -4.28 3.32
N LEU A 251 18.11 -4.51 2.42
CA LEU A 251 17.91 -5.24 1.17
C LEU A 251 17.47 -6.69 1.43
N ALA A 252 18.10 -7.36 2.41
CA ALA A 252 17.77 -8.73 2.78
C ALA A 252 16.33 -8.82 3.31
N ILE A 253 15.92 -7.93 4.22
CA ILE A 253 14.53 -7.91 4.71
C ILE A 253 13.58 -7.60 3.55
N GLY A 254 13.84 -6.58 2.74
CA GLY A 254 12.98 -6.18 1.63
C GLY A 254 12.77 -7.28 0.59
N TYR A 255 13.81 -8.02 0.23
CA TYR A 255 13.70 -9.12 -0.73
C TYR A 255 13.12 -10.40 -0.09
N LEU A 256 13.66 -10.81 1.05
CA LEU A 256 13.27 -12.04 1.73
C LEU A 256 11.88 -11.93 2.41
N TYR A 257 11.29 -10.75 2.43
CA TYR A 257 9.94 -10.56 2.94
C TYR A 257 8.93 -11.49 2.23
N THR A 258 8.97 -11.54 0.91
CA THR A 258 8.12 -12.41 0.09
C THR A 258 8.85 -13.52 -0.65
N ALA A 259 10.16 -13.36 -0.92
CA ALA A 259 10.93 -14.30 -1.71
C ALA A 259 11.19 -15.64 -0.98
N PRO A 260 11.01 -16.80 -1.66
CA PRO A 260 11.47 -18.09 -1.16
C PRO A 260 13.00 -18.10 -0.98
N PRO A 261 13.54 -18.94 -0.07
CA PRO A 261 12.83 -19.88 0.81
C PRO A 261 12.36 -19.26 2.14
N VAL A 262 12.74 -18.02 2.45
CA VAL A 262 12.51 -17.41 3.77
C VAL A 262 11.05 -16.98 3.92
N ARG A 263 10.52 -16.15 3.02
CA ARG A 263 9.14 -15.65 3.03
C ARG A 263 8.75 -15.16 4.43
N LEU A 264 9.37 -14.07 4.93
CA LEU A 264 9.11 -13.54 6.28
C LEU A 264 7.62 -13.29 6.53
N VAL A 265 6.88 -12.85 5.51
CA VAL A 265 5.42 -12.65 5.55
C VAL A 265 4.65 -13.92 5.97
N ALA A 266 5.20 -15.11 5.73
CA ALA A 266 4.59 -16.38 6.08
C ALA A 266 5.04 -16.93 7.46
N ARG A 267 5.75 -16.15 8.28
CA ARG A 267 6.46 -16.63 9.49
C ARG A 267 5.92 -16.03 10.79
N ARG A 268 4.60 -16.10 11.04
CA ARG A 268 3.92 -15.87 12.32
C ARG A 268 4.47 -14.67 13.12
N GLY A 269 4.48 -13.47 12.52
CA GLY A 269 4.93 -12.23 13.16
C GLY A 269 6.35 -11.79 12.79
N LEU A 270 7.16 -12.65 12.14
CA LEU A 270 8.50 -12.23 11.68
C LEU A 270 8.40 -11.23 10.53
N GLY A 271 7.34 -11.27 9.71
CA GLY A 271 7.08 -10.28 8.68
C GLY A 271 6.87 -8.90 9.28
N GLU A 272 5.95 -8.80 10.23
CA GLU A 272 5.60 -7.55 10.92
C GLU A 272 6.78 -6.99 11.73
N LEU A 273 7.54 -7.87 12.40
CA LEU A 273 8.77 -7.47 13.08
C LEU A 273 9.82 -6.97 12.09
N GLY A 274 10.01 -7.67 10.96
CA GLY A 274 10.93 -7.26 9.90
C GLY A 274 10.58 -5.89 9.35
N ILE A 275 9.28 -5.63 9.11
CA ILE A 275 8.79 -4.32 8.67
C ILE A 275 9.04 -3.26 9.76
N ALA A 276 8.73 -3.54 11.04
CA ALA A 276 8.98 -2.60 12.12
C ALA A 276 10.47 -2.19 12.20
N LEU A 277 11.38 -3.14 12.04
CA LEU A 277 12.83 -2.88 12.09
C LEU A 277 13.33 -2.17 10.81
N ALA A 278 12.88 -2.62 9.63
CA ALA A 278 13.32 -2.06 8.36
C ALA A 278 12.83 -0.62 8.14
N PHE A 279 11.55 -0.35 8.43
CA PHE A 279 10.92 0.95 8.22
C PHE A 279 11.05 1.94 9.40
N GLY A 280 11.78 1.60 10.41
CA GLY A 280 12.08 2.47 11.54
C GLY A 280 13.59 2.51 11.79
N PRO A 281 14.08 1.67 12.70
CA PRO A 281 15.46 1.71 13.16
C PRO A 281 16.52 1.63 12.06
N LEU A 282 16.37 0.73 11.07
CA LEU A 282 17.40 0.59 10.02
C LEU A 282 17.46 1.83 9.11
N VAL A 283 16.31 2.41 8.75
CA VAL A 283 16.28 3.63 7.94
C VAL A 283 16.87 4.79 8.72
N THR A 284 16.41 5.05 9.95
CA THR A 284 16.91 6.20 10.73
C THR A 284 18.40 6.07 11.06
N LEU A 285 18.86 4.87 11.47
CA LEU A 285 20.27 4.62 11.76
C LEU A 285 21.14 4.81 10.51
N GLY A 286 20.69 4.28 9.36
CA GLY A 286 21.38 4.43 8.07
C GLY A 286 21.46 5.87 7.60
N ILE A 287 20.36 6.61 7.68
CA ILE A 287 20.30 8.03 7.32
C ILE A 287 21.21 8.86 8.20
N VAL A 288 21.17 8.69 9.55
CA VAL A 288 22.02 9.41 10.49
C VAL A 288 23.48 9.12 10.22
N TYR A 289 23.85 7.84 10.09
CA TYR A 289 25.23 7.46 9.81
C TYR A 289 25.75 8.07 8.50
N VAL A 290 25.01 7.91 7.42
CA VAL A 290 25.42 8.39 6.09
C VAL A 290 25.52 9.92 6.05
N ALA A 291 24.60 10.62 6.74
CA ALA A 291 24.57 12.08 6.75
C ALA A 291 25.67 12.71 7.63
N THR A 292 26.11 12.01 8.68
CA THR A 292 27.02 12.59 9.69
C THR A 292 28.35 11.85 9.86
N LEU A 293 28.46 10.65 9.29
CA LEU A 293 29.56 9.69 9.50
C LEU A 293 29.71 9.23 10.96
N GLN A 294 28.64 9.40 11.76
CA GLN A 294 28.60 9.00 13.17
C GLN A 294 27.59 7.89 13.41
N LEU A 295 28.01 6.79 14.04
CA LEU A 295 27.10 5.78 14.54
C LEU A 295 26.50 6.25 15.86
N VAL A 296 25.28 6.79 15.80
CA VAL A 296 24.56 7.29 16.97
C VAL A 296 23.50 6.29 17.38
N PRO A 297 23.67 5.51 18.50
CA PRO A 297 22.71 4.50 18.90
C PRO A 297 21.29 5.04 19.14
N MET A 298 21.16 6.29 19.54
CA MET A 298 19.86 6.95 19.72
C MET A 298 19.02 6.95 18.43
N ALA A 299 19.64 6.99 17.24
CA ALA A 299 18.96 6.93 15.96
C ALA A 299 18.11 5.63 15.80
N PHE A 300 18.56 4.52 16.39
CA PHE A 300 17.76 3.28 16.41
C PHE A 300 16.45 3.50 17.18
N TRP A 301 16.52 4.07 18.36
CA TRP A 301 15.35 4.25 19.23
C TRP A 301 14.38 5.31 18.69
N ILE A 302 14.89 6.37 18.08
CA ILE A 302 14.07 7.43 17.46
C ILE A 302 13.27 6.89 16.25
N GLY A 303 13.84 5.95 15.51
CA GLY A 303 13.14 5.32 14.39
C GLY A 303 12.08 4.30 14.79
N LEU A 304 12.22 3.67 15.95
CA LEU A 304 11.39 2.53 16.33
C LEU A 304 9.88 2.84 16.39
N PRO A 305 9.41 3.99 16.91
CA PRO A 305 8.00 4.35 16.86
C PRO A 305 7.42 4.38 15.44
N ALA A 306 8.16 4.97 14.48
CA ALA A 306 7.73 5.03 13.08
C ALA A 306 7.66 3.63 12.44
N GLY A 307 8.61 2.76 12.75
CA GLY A 307 8.58 1.36 12.34
C GLY A 307 7.38 0.60 12.89
N LEU A 308 7.04 0.80 14.16
CA LEU A 308 5.85 0.20 14.79
C LEU A 308 4.55 0.70 14.16
N LEU A 309 4.44 2.00 13.85
CA LEU A 309 3.27 2.52 13.13
C LEU A 309 3.17 1.94 11.72
N THR A 310 4.30 1.68 11.04
CA THR A 310 4.33 1.00 9.74
C THR A 310 3.92 -0.47 9.86
N ALA A 311 4.33 -1.16 10.92
CA ALA A 311 3.85 -2.51 11.21
C ALA A 311 2.33 -2.56 11.42
N ASN A 312 1.73 -1.53 12.04
CA ASN A 312 0.28 -1.42 12.15
C ASN A 312 -0.41 -1.18 10.79
N ILE A 313 0.25 -0.50 9.83
CA ILE A 313 -0.28 -0.42 8.44
C ILE A 313 -0.30 -1.82 7.81
N LEU A 314 0.76 -2.59 7.97
CA LEU A 314 0.81 -3.97 7.47
C LEU A 314 -0.29 -4.80 8.13
N LEU A 315 -0.35 -4.82 9.45
CA LEU A 315 -1.31 -5.62 10.22
C LEU A 315 -2.77 -5.33 9.83
N ILE A 316 -3.16 -4.05 9.67
CA ILE A 316 -4.54 -3.73 9.29
C ILE A 316 -4.87 -4.14 7.84
N ASN A 317 -3.87 -4.16 6.94
CA ASN A 317 -4.04 -4.61 5.57
C ASN A 317 -4.18 -6.14 5.46
N GLU A 318 -3.71 -6.89 6.44
CA GLU A 318 -3.84 -8.35 6.51
C GLU A 318 -5.25 -8.84 6.86
N PHE A 319 -6.12 -7.98 7.43
CA PHE A 319 -7.48 -8.38 7.84
C PHE A 319 -8.35 -8.82 6.66
N PRO A 320 -8.50 -8.04 5.58
CA PRO A 320 -9.29 -8.47 4.42
C PRO A 320 -8.62 -9.62 3.65
N ASP A 321 -7.30 -9.77 3.73
CA ASP A 321 -6.53 -10.75 2.98
C ASP A 321 -6.42 -12.10 3.72
N ALA A 322 -6.82 -12.19 5.00
CA ALA A 322 -6.57 -13.32 5.88
C ALA A 322 -7.05 -14.67 5.35
N GLU A 323 -8.21 -14.74 4.68
CA GLU A 323 -8.77 -15.98 4.15
C GLU A 323 -7.96 -16.51 2.96
N SER A 324 -7.62 -15.64 2.02
CA SER A 324 -6.80 -16.00 0.85
C SER A 324 -5.35 -16.29 1.22
N ASP A 325 -4.79 -15.54 2.16
CA ASP A 325 -3.43 -15.73 2.65
C ASP A 325 -3.28 -17.07 3.40
N ALA A 326 -4.28 -17.47 4.16
CA ALA A 326 -4.32 -18.79 4.80
C ALA A 326 -4.29 -19.94 3.76
N LEU A 327 -5.01 -19.81 2.66
CA LEU A 327 -5.06 -20.82 1.58
C LEU A 327 -3.70 -20.98 0.88
N THR A 328 -2.90 -19.91 0.83
CA THR A 328 -1.58 -19.89 0.15
C THR A 328 -0.41 -20.00 1.11
N GLY A 329 -0.69 -20.30 2.40
CA GLY A 329 0.32 -20.58 3.42
C GLY A 329 1.05 -19.32 3.92
N LYS A 330 0.51 -18.13 3.75
CA LYS A 330 0.98 -16.91 4.39
C LYS A 330 0.43 -16.84 5.82
N ASN A 331 1.21 -17.35 6.77
CA ASN A 331 0.81 -17.41 8.19
C ASN A 331 1.27 -16.15 8.95
N HIS A 332 0.82 -14.97 8.52
CA HIS A 332 1.02 -13.71 9.25
C HIS A 332 0.21 -13.64 10.56
N LEU A 333 0.28 -12.55 11.32
CA LEU A 333 -0.35 -12.46 12.64
C LEU A 333 -1.87 -12.66 12.58
N VAL A 334 -2.57 -12.07 11.60
CA VAL A 334 -4.03 -12.18 11.51
C VAL A 334 -4.48 -13.60 11.19
N VAL A 335 -3.77 -14.31 10.28
CA VAL A 335 -4.03 -15.73 10.01
C VAL A 335 -3.75 -16.59 11.24
N THR A 336 -2.66 -16.28 11.97
CA THR A 336 -2.23 -17.09 13.12
C THR A 336 -3.13 -16.95 14.34
N PHE A 337 -3.58 -15.73 14.67
CA PHE A 337 -4.33 -15.44 15.89
C PHE A 337 -5.82 -15.16 15.66
N GLY A 338 -6.23 -14.98 14.40
CA GLY A 338 -7.56 -14.56 14.01
C GLY A 338 -7.77 -13.05 14.11
N LYS A 339 -8.77 -12.55 13.36
CA LYS A 339 -9.06 -11.12 13.24
C LYS A 339 -9.32 -10.47 14.60
N GLU A 340 -10.14 -11.06 15.44
CA GLU A 340 -10.50 -10.47 16.74
C GLU A 340 -9.27 -10.22 17.64
N LYS A 341 -8.41 -11.23 17.85
CA LYS A 341 -7.22 -11.09 18.69
C LYS A 341 -6.22 -10.11 18.07
N SER A 342 -6.13 -10.07 16.74
CA SER A 342 -5.25 -9.15 16.03
C SER A 342 -5.64 -7.68 16.21
N THR A 343 -6.89 -7.36 16.57
CA THR A 343 -7.25 -6.00 16.98
C THR A 343 -6.50 -5.56 18.24
N TYR A 344 -6.29 -6.46 19.19
CA TYR A 344 -5.52 -6.18 20.41
C TYR A 344 -4.02 -6.13 20.16
N ILE A 345 -3.52 -6.91 19.18
CA ILE A 345 -2.12 -6.79 18.73
C ILE A 345 -1.89 -5.39 18.14
N TYR A 346 -2.83 -4.90 17.31
CA TYR A 346 -2.81 -3.52 16.81
C TYR A 346 -2.72 -2.49 17.94
N LEU A 347 -3.55 -2.64 18.98
CA LEU A 347 -3.51 -1.77 20.15
C LEU A 347 -2.16 -1.85 20.88
N GLY A 348 -1.63 -3.05 21.08
CA GLY A 348 -0.33 -3.25 21.74
C GLY A 348 0.81 -2.54 21.01
N ILE A 349 0.87 -2.67 19.67
CA ILE A 349 1.85 -1.98 18.83
C ILE A 349 1.67 -0.45 18.90
N LEU A 350 0.42 0.03 18.88
CA LEU A 350 0.10 1.45 19.03
C LEU A 350 0.58 2.02 20.37
N LEU A 351 0.28 1.31 21.47
CA LEU A 351 0.70 1.71 22.82
C LEU A 351 2.22 1.73 22.95
N ALA A 352 2.90 0.74 22.35
CA ALA A 352 4.36 0.72 22.31
C ALA A 352 4.93 1.90 21.51
N ALA A 353 4.36 2.24 20.35
CA ALA A 353 4.78 3.38 19.56
C ALA A 353 4.60 4.71 20.31
N ALA A 354 3.42 4.94 20.90
CA ALA A 354 3.14 6.14 21.68
C ALA A 354 4.00 6.23 22.94
N GLY A 355 4.14 5.12 23.68
CA GLY A 355 4.97 5.03 24.89
C GLY A 355 6.45 5.27 24.62
N LEU A 356 7.00 4.72 23.53
CA LEU A 356 8.38 4.98 23.10
C LEU A 356 8.57 6.44 22.69
N THR A 357 7.63 7.03 21.93
CA THR A 357 7.70 8.46 21.57
C THR A 357 7.68 9.34 22.82
N LEU A 358 6.84 9.00 23.80
CA LEU A 358 6.81 9.71 25.09
C LEU A 358 8.12 9.50 25.86
N GLY A 359 8.65 8.27 25.92
CA GLY A 359 9.94 7.99 26.56
C GLY A 359 11.10 8.78 25.95
N LEU A 360 11.11 8.89 24.61
CA LEU A 360 12.11 9.68 23.88
C LEU A 360 12.03 11.18 24.23
N SER A 361 10.84 11.71 24.52
CA SER A 361 10.69 13.11 24.93
C SER A 361 11.44 13.45 26.24
N PHE A 362 11.67 12.45 27.10
CA PHE A 362 12.44 12.58 28.33
C PHE A 362 13.90 12.14 28.16
N ALA A 363 14.18 11.25 27.22
CA ALA A 363 15.51 10.69 27.00
C ALA A 363 16.45 11.62 26.21
N LEU A 364 15.90 12.52 25.41
CA LEU A 364 16.70 13.51 24.67
C LEU A 364 17.24 14.59 25.61
N PRO A 365 18.47 15.12 25.36
CA PRO A 365 19.06 16.19 26.17
C PRO A 365 18.11 17.39 26.27
N GLY A 366 17.91 17.90 27.48
CA GLY A 366 17.00 19.02 27.74
C GLY A 366 15.51 18.71 27.72
N GLY A 367 15.14 17.48 27.36
CA GLY A 367 13.77 17.07 27.13
C GLY A 367 13.19 17.67 25.83
N ASN A 368 12.12 17.09 25.33
CA ASN A 368 11.45 17.57 24.12
C ASN A 368 9.92 17.52 24.26
N LEU A 369 9.32 18.67 24.62
CA LEU A 369 7.87 18.77 24.83
C LEU A 369 7.08 18.47 23.56
N TRP A 370 7.61 18.80 22.38
CA TRP A 370 6.95 18.56 21.10
C TRP A 370 6.79 17.06 20.83
N LEU A 371 7.80 16.24 21.17
CA LEU A 371 7.68 14.79 21.10
C LEU A 371 6.63 14.25 22.08
N ALA A 372 6.50 14.82 23.27
CA ALA A 372 5.42 14.43 24.19
C ALA A 372 4.04 14.75 23.61
N LEU A 373 3.87 15.88 22.95
CA LEU A 373 2.63 16.23 22.25
C LEU A 373 2.35 15.27 21.07
N VAL A 374 3.38 14.90 20.31
CA VAL A 374 3.27 13.89 19.24
C VAL A 374 2.84 12.54 19.81
N ALA A 375 3.39 12.12 20.94
CA ALA A 375 2.97 10.87 21.60
C ALA A 375 1.49 10.88 21.99
N VAL A 376 0.99 12.00 22.53
CA VAL A 376 -0.44 12.19 22.86
C VAL A 376 -1.30 12.13 21.58
N LEU A 377 -0.87 12.77 20.50
CA LEU A 377 -1.56 12.74 19.21
C LEU A 377 -1.65 11.31 18.64
N ILE A 378 -0.52 10.57 18.66
CA ILE A 378 -0.48 9.16 18.22
C ILE A 378 -1.45 8.33 19.05
N LEU A 379 -1.42 8.48 20.38
CA LEU A 379 -2.28 7.71 21.28
C LEU A 379 -3.75 8.04 21.05
N ALA A 380 -4.13 9.31 21.06
CA ALA A 380 -5.54 9.72 20.94
C ALA A 380 -6.12 9.32 19.58
N SER A 381 -5.42 9.61 18.49
CA SER A 381 -5.85 9.25 17.13
C SER A 381 -5.87 7.71 16.95
N GLY A 382 -4.86 7.01 17.45
CA GLY A 382 -4.76 5.56 17.36
C GLY A 382 -5.85 4.85 18.16
N LEU A 383 -6.24 5.34 19.34
CA LEU A 383 -7.36 4.80 20.11
C LEU A 383 -8.70 4.97 19.38
N ALA A 384 -8.90 6.10 18.68
CA ALA A 384 -10.09 6.30 17.84
C ALA A 384 -10.12 5.29 16.68
N ILE A 385 -8.97 5.03 16.05
CA ILE A 385 -8.83 4.01 14.99
C ILE A 385 -9.11 2.62 15.57
N PHE A 386 -8.51 2.26 16.70
CA PHE A 386 -8.72 0.98 17.37
C PHE A 386 -10.21 0.72 17.69
N ARG A 387 -10.93 1.72 18.21
CA ARG A 387 -12.38 1.61 18.45
C ARG A 387 -13.14 1.28 17.16
N HIS A 388 -12.79 1.93 16.05
CA HIS A 388 -13.40 1.66 14.75
C HIS A 388 -13.05 0.25 14.24
N ILE A 389 -11.78 -0.20 14.39
CA ILE A 389 -11.38 -1.56 14.06
C ILE A 389 -12.21 -2.58 14.83
N ARG A 390 -12.38 -2.39 16.16
CA ARG A 390 -13.18 -3.30 17.02
C ARG A 390 -14.64 -3.43 16.58
N MET A 391 -15.22 -2.40 15.99
CA MET A 391 -16.59 -2.42 15.48
C MET A 391 -16.72 -3.03 14.08
N HIS A 392 -15.63 -2.99 13.27
CA HIS A 392 -15.69 -3.24 11.83
C HIS A 392 -14.66 -4.24 11.30
N TYR A 393 -14.01 -5.03 12.17
CA TYR A 393 -12.94 -5.95 11.71
C TYR A 393 -13.44 -7.10 10.81
N GLU A 394 -14.76 -7.33 10.76
CA GLU A 394 -15.39 -8.34 9.89
C GLU A 394 -16.05 -7.74 8.63
N ASP A 395 -16.20 -6.42 8.55
CA ASP A 395 -16.95 -5.79 7.47
C ASP A 395 -16.11 -4.82 6.64
N ARG A 396 -16.68 -4.36 5.51
CA ARG A 396 -16.00 -3.49 4.54
C ARG A 396 -15.74 -2.07 5.05
N SER A 397 -16.39 -1.64 6.13
CA SER A 397 -16.12 -0.33 6.75
C SER A 397 -14.71 -0.24 7.34
N LEU A 398 -14.05 -1.38 7.55
CA LEU A 398 -12.66 -1.46 7.97
C LEU A 398 -11.72 -0.66 7.07
N VAL A 399 -12.04 -0.46 5.79
CA VAL A 399 -11.24 0.35 4.85
C VAL A 399 -10.95 1.77 5.37
N LEU A 400 -11.86 2.33 6.17
CA LEU A 400 -11.64 3.62 6.81
C LEU A 400 -10.52 3.56 7.86
N SER A 401 -10.40 2.44 8.57
CA SER A 401 -9.29 2.22 9.51
C SER A 401 -7.95 2.07 8.79
N ASN A 402 -7.91 1.39 7.62
CA ASN A 402 -6.70 1.31 6.79
C ASN A 402 -6.23 2.72 6.40
N LYS A 403 -7.13 3.56 5.85
CA LYS A 403 -6.83 4.95 5.47
C LYS A 403 -6.31 5.77 6.66
N ARG A 404 -6.98 5.68 7.81
CA ARG A 404 -6.62 6.42 9.02
C ARG A 404 -5.30 5.95 9.62
N THR A 405 -4.99 4.64 9.57
CA THR A 405 -3.71 4.11 10.05
C THR A 405 -2.54 4.60 9.19
N ILE A 406 -2.70 4.62 7.86
CA ILE A 406 -1.70 5.20 6.94
C ILE A 406 -1.51 6.69 7.24
N ALA A 407 -2.59 7.45 7.39
CA ALA A 407 -2.54 8.87 7.74
C ALA A 407 -1.87 9.11 9.11
N LEU A 408 -2.17 8.28 10.11
CA LEU A 408 -1.54 8.36 11.44
C LEU A 408 -0.03 8.12 11.37
N SER A 409 0.41 7.12 10.59
CA SER A 409 1.84 6.83 10.41
C SER A 409 2.54 8.01 9.70
N ALA A 410 1.95 8.53 8.62
CA ALA A 410 2.54 9.64 7.86
C ALA A 410 2.60 10.93 8.68
N LEU A 411 1.50 11.34 9.31
CA LEU A 411 1.43 12.57 10.13
C LEU A 411 2.24 12.43 11.41
N GLY A 412 2.17 11.28 12.09
CA GLY A 412 2.99 11.01 13.27
C GLY A 412 4.48 11.09 12.97
N GLY A 413 4.91 10.50 11.83
CA GLY A 413 6.30 10.61 11.38
C GLY A 413 6.71 12.03 11.02
N LEU A 414 5.85 12.78 10.30
CA LEU A 414 6.10 14.18 9.95
C LEU A 414 6.24 15.06 11.21
N PHE A 415 5.31 14.93 12.15
CA PHE A 415 5.35 15.72 13.39
C PHE A 415 6.53 15.30 14.28
N THR A 416 6.93 14.01 14.27
CA THR A 416 8.17 13.58 14.94
C THR A 416 9.39 14.25 14.32
N ALA A 417 9.50 14.30 13.00
CA ALA A 417 10.62 14.97 12.33
C ALA A 417 10.65 16.49 12.65
N ILE A 418 9.49 17.16 12.65
CA ILE A 418 9.38 18.57 13.02
C ILE A 418 9.78 18.77 14.49
N ALA A 419 9.28 17.94 15.41
CA ALA A 419 9.58 18.01 16.83
C ALA A 419 11.08 17.85 17.14
N LEU A 420 11.82 17.12 16.31
CA LEU A 420 13.28 16.93 16.46
C LEU A 420 14.10 18.15 15.97
N ILE A 421 13.50 19.03 15.19
CA ILE A 421 14.15 20.26 14.71
C ILE A 421 13.87 21.44 15.66
N LEU A 422 12.68 21.46 16.30
CA LEU A 422 12.24 22.49 17.25
C LEU A 422 12.88 22.30 18.62
#